data_01c0e4e366c9ea79ec527815b07540f5
#
_entry.id   01c0e4e366c9ea79ec527815b07540f5
#
_cell.length_a   1.000
_cell.length_b   1.000
_cell.length_c   1.000
_cell.angle_alpha   90.00
_cell.angle_beta   90.00
_cell.angle_gamma   90.00
#
_symmetry.space_group_name_H-M   'P 1'
#
loop_
_entity.id
_entity.type
_entity.pdbx_description
1 polymer ?
#
loop_
_entity_poly.entity_id
_entity_poly.type
_entity_poly.pdbx_seq_one_letter_code
_entity_poly.pdbx_strand_id
1 'polypeptide(L)'
;MMFPLEALSAAIAARTVIWARLALRWQTGQVQPNHDKPVASAVLESSAWLVEVMIWGTREAELATVRLADDRIVNSHYDLSSRDDLEAPLDELVGLLAANTVPGAAVVACG
;
A
#
# COMPACT_ATOMS: atom_id res chain seq x y z
N MET A 1 -17.15 -7.88 12.34
CA MET A 1 -15.85 -7.68 13.01
C MET A 1 -14.98 -6.79 12.14
N MET A 2 -14.38 -5.77 12.74
CA MET A 2 -13.51 -4.85 12.02
C MET A 2 -12.17 -5.51 11.68
N PHE A 3 -11.61 -5.12 10.54
CA PHE A 3 -10.26 -5.54 10.17
C PHE A 3 -9.25 -4.95 11.16
N PRO A 4 -8.24 -5.73 11.62
CA PRO A 4 -7.24 -5.23 12.57
C PRO A 4 -6.29 -4.23 11.88
N LEU A 5 -6.49 -2.94 12.10
CA LEU A 5 -5.74 -1.88 11.39
C LEU A 5 -4.25 -1.87 11.74
N GLU A 6 -3.88 -2.31 12.94
CA GLU A 6 -2.48 -2.44 13.34
C GLU A 6 -1.71 -3.47 12.50
N ALA A 7 -2.42 -4.34 11.78
CA ALA A 7 -1.79 -5.31 10.89
C ALA A 7 -1.01 -4.64 9.76
N LEU A 8 -1.40 -3.42 9.35
CA LEU A 8 -0.70 -2.71 8.28
C LEU A 8 0.73 -2.36 8.68
N SER A 9 0.93 -1.74 9.84
CA SER A 9 2.29 -1.37 10.27
C SER A 9 3.15 -2.61 10.49
N ALA A 10 2.59 -3.69 11.01
CA ALA A 10 3.31 -4.95 11.17
C ALA A 10 3.72 -5.55 9.83
N ALA A 11 2.83 -5.54 8.84
CA ALA A 11 3.11 -6.08 7.52
C ALA A 11 4.17 -5.25 6.77
N ILE A 12 4.11 -3.93 6.88
CA ILE A 12 5.13 -3.05 6.31
C ILE A 12 6.48 -3.29 6.97
N ALA A 13 6.51 -3.34 8.31
CA ALA A 13 7.75 -3.57 9.06
C ALA A 13 8.38 -4.94 8.76
N ALA A 14 7.56 -5.95 8.51
CA ALA A 14 8.04 -7.29 8.18
C ALA A 14 8.81 -7.34 6.85
N ARG A 15 8.66 -6.34 6.00
CA ARG A 15 9.30 -6.27 4.68
C ARG A 15 10.42 -5.23 4.60
N THR A 16 10.99 -4.85 5.74
CA THR A 16 12.04 -3.81 5.83
C THR A 16 13.21 -4.07 4.88
N VAL A 17 13.65 -5.33 4.77
CA VAL A 17 14.76 -5.70 3.88
C VAL A 17 14.41 -5.42 2.42
N ILE A 18 13.16 -5.71 2.03
CA ILE A 18 12.69 -5.46 0.67
C ILE A 18 12.65 -3.96 0.39
N TRP A 19 12.10 -3.18 1.32
CA TRP A 19 12.05 -1.72 1.14
C TRP A 19 13.44 -1.12 1.02
N ALA A 20 14.39 -1.60 1.81
CA ALA A 20 15.78 -1.15 1.73
C ALA A 20 16.40 -1.47 0.37
N ARG A 21 16.15 -2.65 -0.18
CA ARG A 21 16.64 -3.04 -1.51
C ARG A 21 16.07 -2.15 -2.62
N LEU A 22 14.83 -1.68 -2.45
CA LEU A 22 14.17 -0.79 -3.40
C LEU A 22 14.48 0.69 -3.13
N ALA A 23 15.36 0.96 -2.16
CA ALA A 23 15.73 2.31 -1.74
C ALA A 23 14.54 3.14 -1.26
N LEU A 24 13.53 2.47 -0.67
CA LEU A 24 12.33 3.12 -0.15
C LEU A 24 12.51 3.47 1.33
N ARG A 25 12.13 4.69 1.67
CA ARG A 25 11.85 5.07 3.05
C ARG A 25 10.37 4.84 3.29
N TRP A 26 10.00 4.44 4.50
CA TRP A 26 8.60 4.18 4.81
C TRP A 26 8.22 4.73 6.17
N GLN A 27 6.96 5.08 6.29
CA GLN A 27 6.38 5.65 7.49
C GLN A 27 4.95 5.18 7.60
N THR A 28 4.56 4.73 8.79
CA THR A 28 3.18 4.34 9.06
C THR A 28 2.53 5.41 9.93
N GLY A 29 1.29 5.77 9.57
CA GLY A 29 0.50 6.69 10.36
C GLY A 29 -0.21 5.96 11.50
N GLN A 30 -0.60 6.70 12.52
CA GLN A 30 -1.46 6.18 13.57
C GLN A 30 -2.85 5.90 13.00
N VAL A 31 -3.54 4.92 13.58
CA VAL A 31 -4.93 4.67 13.23
C VAL A 31 -5.75 5.93 13.50
N GLN A 32 -6.40 6.44 12.47
CA GLN A 32 -7.25 7.61 12.58
C GLN A 32 -8.68 7.15 12.85
N PRO A 33 -9.25 7.42 14.03
CA PRO A 33 -10.66 7.15 14.25
C PRO A 33 -11.45 8.16 13.44
N ASN A 34 -12.00 7.72 12.33
CA ASN A 34 -12.96 8.51 11.58
C ASN A 34 -14.35 8.11 12.04
N HIS A 35 -15.34 9.01 11.97
CA HIS A 35 -16.67 8.77 12.50
C HIS A 35 -17.31 7.49 11.99
N ASP A 36 -17.09 7.15 10.71
CA ASP A 36 -17.71 5.99 10.08
C ASP A 36 -16.70 4.89 9.70
N LYS A 37 -15.46 5.26 9.39
CA LYS A 37 -14.46 4.33 8.88
C LYS A 37 -13.10 4.61 9.49
N PRO A 38 -12.70 3.92 10.56
CA PRO A 38 -11.32 4.01 11.01
C PRO A 38 -10.36 3.61 9.89
N VAL A 39 -9.27 4.33 9.77
CA VAL A 39 -8.30 4.14 8.69
C VAL A 39 -6.88 4.09 9.24
N ALA A 40 -6.07 3.20 8.68
CA ALA A 40 -4.62 3.18 8.89
C ALA A 40 -3.94 3.42 7.54
N SER A 41 -2.79 4.08 7.55
CA SER A 41 -2.08 4.39 6.33
C SER A 41 -0.58 4.17 6.48
N ALA A 42 0.08 3.96 5.34
CA ALA A 42 1.52 3.92 5.24
C ALA A 42 1.94 4.65 3.97
N VAL A 43 3.06 5.37 4.06
CA VAL A 43 3.65 6.05 2.92
C VAL A 43 5.05 5.48 2.71
N LEU A 44 5.37 5.12 1.47
CA LEU A 44 6.70 4.66 1.08
C LEU A 44 7.17 5.55 -0.05
N GLU A 45 8.42 6.00 0.01
CA GLU A 45 8.93 6.90 -1.01
C GLU A 45 10.40 6.66 -1.32
N SER A 46 10.74 6.91 -2.57
CA SER A 46 12.11 6.93 -3.06
C SER A 46 12.25 8.08 -4.05
N SER A 47 13.42 8.19 -4.68
CA SER A 47 13.59 9.17 -5.77
C SER A 47 12.75 8.84 -7.00
N ALA A 48 12.27 7.60 -7.12
CA ALA A 48 11.52 7.14 -8.30
C ALA A 48 10.02 6.94 -8.03
N TRP A 49 9.63 6.69 -6.78
CA TRP A 49 8.26 6.26 -6.45
C TRP A 49 7.71 6.96 -5.22
N LEU A 50 6.42 7.25 -5.26
CA LEU A 50 5.63 7.65 -4.09
C LEU A 50 4.47 6.68 -3.97
N VAL A 51 4.34 6.05 -2.81
CA VAL A 51 3.34 5.01 -2.57
C VAL A 51 2.53 5.35 -1.34
N GLU A 52 1.21 5.23 -1.44
CA GLU A 52 0.32 5.33 -0.29
C GLU A 52 -0.51 4.06 -0.19
N VAL A 53 -0.50 3.45 0.98
CA VAL A 53 -1.32 2.29 1.31
C VAL A 53 -2.32 2.72 2.36
N MET A 54 -3.60 2.48 2.13
CA MET A 54 -4.65 2.78 3.10
C MET A 54 -5.49 1.54 3.33
N ILE A 55 -5.80 1.24 4.60
CA ILE A 55 -6.74 0.19 4.95
C ILE A 55 -7.80 0.74 5.91
N TRP A 56 -9.02 0.29 5.73
CA TRP A 56 -10.16 0.69 6.54
C TRP A 56 -10.65 -0.48 7.39
N GLY A 57 -11.26 -0.17 8.52
CA GLY A 57 -11.87 -1.17 9.39
C GLY A 57 -12.99 -1.95 8.72
N THR A 58 -13.54 -1.44 7.63
CA THR A 58 -14.56 -2.10 6.81
C THR A 58 -13.99 -3.18 5.88
N ARG A 59 -12.71 -3.53 6.04
CA ARG A 59 -12.00 -4.57 5.26
C ARG A 59 -11.69 -4.17 3.83
N GLU A 60 -11.59 -2.88 3.56
CA GLU A 60 -11.18 -2.37 2.28
C GLU A 60 -9.72 -1.91 2.36
N ALA A 61 -9.00 -2.03 1.25
CA ALA A 61 -7.65 -1.50 1.14
C ALA A 61 -7.49 -0.83 -0.21
N GLU A 62 -6.70 0.23 -0.24
CA GLU A 62 -6.31 0.89 -1.48
C GLU A 62 -4.81 1.12 -1.51
N LEU A 63 -4.25 0.92 -2.69
CA LEU A 63 -2.84 1.11 -2.96
C LEU A 63 -2.72 2.09 -4.12
N ALA A 64 -2.11 3.25 -3.85
CA ALA A 64 -1.84 4.25 -4.85
C ALA A 64 -0.33 4.37 -5.03
N THR A 65 0.14 4.23 -6.27
CA THR A 65 1.56 4.26 -6.59
C THR A 65 1.81 5.26 -7.70
N VAL A 66 2.67 6.24 -7.44
CA VAL A 66 3.03 7.26 -8.42
C VAL A 66 4.47 7.05 -8.87
N ARG A 67 4.67 6.90 -10.17
CA ARG A 67 6.01 6.91 -10.77
C ARG A 67 6.40 8.35 -11.04
N LEU A 68 7.42 8.84 -10.32
CA LEU A 68 7.75 10.26 -10.33
C LEU A 68 8.31 10.76 -11.66
N ALA A 69 8.89 9.87 -12.46
CA ALA A 69 9.47 10.26 -13.75
C ALA A 69 8.45 10.80 -14.75
N ASP A 70 7.21 10.30 -14.70
CA ASP A 70 6.17 10.65 -15.67
C ASP A 70 4.79 10.83 -15.04
N ASP A 71 4.71 10.93 -13.70
CA ASP A 71 3.47 11.07 -12.94
C ASP A 71 2.43 9.98 -13.23
N ARG A 72 2.88 8.81 -13.67
CA ARG A 72 1.99 7.67 -13.88
C ARG A 72 1.49 7.16 -12.54
N ILE A 73 0.17 7.05 -12.41
CA ILE A 73 -0.48 6.60 -11.18
C ILE A 73 -1.09 5.23 -11.42
N VAL A 74 -0.77 4.29 -10.52
CA VAL A 74 -1.37 2.96 -10.52
C VAL A 74 -2.17 2.82 -9.24
N ASN A 75 -3.48 2.67 -9.36
CA ASN A 75 -4.39 2.52 -8.23
C ASN A 75 -4.97 1.11 -8.22
N SER A 76 -4.95 0.46 -7.07
CA SER A 76 -5.53 -0.87 -6.89
C SER A 76 -6.43 -0.86 -5.66
N HIS A 77 -7.54 -1.53 -5.74
CA HIS A 77 -8.48 -1.71 -4.64
C HIS A 77 -8.53 -3.19 -4.25
N TYR A 78 -8.61 -3.47 -2.96
CA TYR A 78 -8.63 -4.83 -2.44
C TYR A 78 -9.70 -4.96 -1.37
N ASP A 79 -10.35 -6.12 -1.35
CA ASP A 79 -11.23 -6.52 -0.25
C ASP A 79 -10.49 -7.54 0.60
N LEU A 80 -10.46 -7.30 1.91
CA LEU A 80 -9.67 -8.09 2.84
C LEU A 80 -10.60 -8.93 3.71
N SER A 81 -10.30 -10.21 3.86
CA SER A 81 -11.05 -11.11 4.75
C SER A 81 -10.31 -11.34 6.08
N SER A 82 -8.99 -11.41 6.03
CA SER A 82 -8.13 -11.62 7.20
C SER A 82 -6.85 -10.80 7.07
N ARG A 83 -6.07 -10.75 8.15
CA ARG A 83 -4.80 -10.01 8.11
C ARG A 83 -3.81 -10.61 7.10
N ASP A 84 -3.91 -11.91 6.81
CA ASP A 84 -3.04 -12.55 5.82
C ASP A 84 -3.33 -12.03 4.40
N ASP A 85 -4.50 -11.49 4.16
CA ASP A 85 -4.86 -10.92 2.86
C ASP A 85 -4.08 -9.65 2.53
N LEU A 86 -3.34 -9.06 3.48
CA LEU A 86 -2.42 -7.97 3.20
C LEU A 86 -1.19 -8.43 2.41
N GLU A 87 -0.87 -9.71 2.40
CA GLU A 87 0.29 -10.22 1.67
C GLU A 87 0.16 -9.99 0.17
N ALA A 88 -1.01 -10.24 -0.41
CA ALA A 88 -1.21 -10.08 -1.85
C ALA A 88 -1.03 -8.63 -2.33
N PRO A 89 -1.66 -7.60 -1.73
CA PRO A 89 -1.40 -6.22 -2.12
C PRO A 89 0.07 -5.82 -2.01
N LEU A 90 0.74 -6.24 -0.95
CA LEU A 90 2.15 -5.89 -0.75
C LEU A 90 3.06 -6.64 -1.73
N ASP A 91 2.75 -7.88 -2.08
CA ASP A 91 3.47 -8.63 -3.10
C ASP A 91 3.31 -7.98 -4.49
N GLU A 92 2.09 -7.54 -4.80
CA GLU A 92 1.84 -6.82 -6.05
C GLU A 92 2.57 -5.49 -6.09
N LEU A 93 2.63 -4.77 -4.95
CA LEU A 93 3.42 -3.54 -4.84
C LEU A 93 4.89 -3.81 -5.13
N VAL A 94 5.47 -4.84 -4.52
CA VAL A 94 6.87 -5.20 -4.76
C VAL A 94 7.11 -5.51 -6.23
N GLY A 95 6.21 -6.25 -6.87
CA GLY A 95 6.30 -6.55 -8.30
C GLY A 95 6.27 -5.30 -9.17
N LEU A 96 5.40 -4.36 -8.84
CA LEU A 96 5.30 -3.09 -9.54
C LEU A 96 6.58 -2.25 -9.39
N LEU A 97 7.10 -2.14 -8.18
CA LEU A 97 8.26 -1.30 -7.91
C LEU A 97 9.56 -1.92 -8.43
N ALA A 98 9.69 -3.24 -8.35
CA ALA A 98 10.91 -3.94 -8.74
C ALA A 98 10.98 -4.24 -10.24
N ALA A 99 9.85 -4.56 -10.86
CA ALA A 99 9.79 -5.04 -12.24
C ALA A 99 8.78 -4.30 -13.12
N ASN A 100 8.17 -3.24 -12.60
CA ASN A 100 7.13 -2.46 -13.30
C ASN A 100 5.96 -3.34 -13.76
N THR A 101 5.64 -4.37 -12.98
CA THR A 101 4.53 -5.28 -13.28
C THR A 101 3.24 -4.70 -12.72
N VAL A 102 2.35 -4.25 -13.58
CA VAL A 102 1.07 -3.66 -13.18
C VAL A 102 0.10 -4.77 -12.81
N PRO A 103 -0.52 -4.74 -11.61
CA PRO A 103 -1.53 -5.72 -11.23
C PRO A 103 -2.71 -5.72 -12.20
N GLY A 104 -3.30 -6.88 -12.45
CA GLY A 104 -4.40 -7.01 -13.40
C GLY A 104 -5.64 -6.22 -13.04
N ALA A 105 -5.89 -6.03 -11.72
CA ALA A 105 -7.06 -5.28 -11.23
C ALA A 105 -6.78 -3.78 -11.09
N ALA A 106 -5.58 -3.31 -11.39
CA ALA A 106 -5.20 -1.91 -11.19
C ALA A 106 -5.77 -1.01 -12.28
N VAL A 107 -6.07 0.23 -11.89
CA VAL A 107 -6.41 1.30 -12.81
C VAL A 107 -5.18 2.18 -12.98
N VAL A 108 -4.75 2.40 -14.22
CA VAL A 108 -3.58 3.21 -14.54
C VAL A 108 -4.04 4.54 -15.12
N ALA A 109 -3.50 5.63 -14.58
CA ALA A 109 -3.75 6.97 -15.08
C ALA A 109 -2.43 7.68 -15.30
N CYS A 110 -2.37 8.55 -16.31
CA CYS A 110 -1.22 9.41 -16.56
C CYS A 110 -1.60 10.85 -16.19
N GLY A 111 -0.83 11.41 -15.27
CA GLY A 111 -1.04 12.80 -14.83
C GLY A 111 -0.49 13.81 -15.83
#